data_1a931ac814f16a5d2c4d24764ac44f93
#
_entry.id   1a931ac814f16a5d2c4d24764ac44f93
#
_cell.length_a   1.000
_cell.length_b   1.000
_cell.length_c   1.000
_cell.angle_alpha   90.00
_cell.angle_beta   90.00
_cell.angle_gamma   90.00
#
_symmetry.space_group_name_H-M   'P 1'
#
loop_
_entity.id
_entity.type
_entity.pdbx_description
1 polymer ?
#
loop_
_entity_poly.entity_id
_entity_poly.type
_entity_poly.pdbx_seq_one_letter_code
_entity_poly.pdbx_strand_id
1 'polypeptide(L)'
;MNRECTNQPFLELMHTSKIIQERIRDEMSKNNLSITEFSVLEVLYHNEKQTIQQIGNSILISSGSMTYVIDKLEQKGLLNRLPCPDDRRVIHVTLTDAGIDLMEKIMPKHQELVDDIFDSLNNDEVQIIVNLLRKINNRVKK
;
A
#
# COMPACT_ATOMS: atom_id res chain seq x y z
N MET A 1 -9.35 19.06 -33.68
CA MET A 1 -9.05 19.47 -32.30
C MET A 1 -8.76 18.23 -31.45
N ASN A 2 -7.59 18.19 -30.83
CA ASN A 2 -7.23 17.08 -29.94
C ASN A 2 -7.92 17.26 -28.60
N ARG A 3 -8.72 16.28 -28.18
CA ARG A 3 -9.44 16.33 -26.90
C ARG A 3 -8.77 15.46 -25.83
N GLU A 4 -7.67 14.82 -26.17
CA GLU A 4 -6.93 14.00 -25.23
C GLU A 4 -5.93 14.83 -24.42
N CYS A 5 -5.58 14.32 -23.24
CA CYS A 5 -4.51 14.90 -22.47
C CYS A 5 -3.19 14.68 -23.22
N THR A 6 -2.45 15.77 -23.45
CA THR A 6 -1.19 15.73 -24.19
C THR A 6 0.04 15.78 -23.31
N ASN A 7 -0.13 15.84 -21.97
CA ASN A 7 1.00 15.89 -21.06
C ASN A 7 1.62 14.50 -20.94
N GLN A 8 2.74 14.30 -21.59
CA GLN A 8 3.41 13.01 -21.66
C GLN A 8 3.86 12.50 -20.28
N PRO A 9 4.51 13.32 -19.44
CA PRO A 9 4.91 12.84 -18.10
C PRO A 9 3.71 12.36 -17.26
N PHE A 10 2.58 13.02 -17.35
CA PHE A 10 1.37 12.61 -16.64
C PHE A 10 0.88 11.25 -17.13
N LEU A 11 0.80 11.09 -18.45
CA LEU A 11 0.31 9.84 -19.06
C LEU A 11 1.24 8.67 -18.70
N GLU A 12 2.56 8.88 -18.79
CA GLU A 12 3.54 7.85 -18.45
C GLU A 12 3.48 7.48 -16.97
N LEU A 13 3.36 8.47 -16.09
CA LEU A 13 3.27 8.23 -14.65
C LEU A 13 2.02 7.41 -14.31
N MET A 14 0.87 7.80 -14.84
CA MET A 14 -0.39 7.12 -14.56
C MET A 14 -0.42 5.71 -15.14
N HIS A 15 0.08 5.54 -16.35
CA HIS A 15 0.16 4.24 -17.01
C HIS A 15 1.10 3.30 -16.26
N THR A 16 2.27 3.77 -15.87
CA THR A 16 3.25 3.00 -15.12
C THR A 16 2.70 2.59 -13.75
N SER A 17 2.06 3.52 -13.06
CA SER A 17 1.42 3.25 -11.77
C SER A 17 0.38 2.13 -11.90
N LYS A 18 -0.44 2.19 -12.94
CA LYS A 18 -1.45 1.16 -13.20
C LYS A 18 -0.83 -0.22 -13.40
N ILE A 19 0.22 -0.30 -14.21
CA ILE A 19 0.91 -1.57 -14.50
C ILE A 19 1.53 -2.14 -13.22
N ILE A 20 2.17 -1.30 -12.40
CA ILE A 20 2.75 -1.72 -11.14
C ILE A 20 1.67 -2.28 -10.21
N GLN A 21 0.54 -1.58 -10.10
CA GLN A 21 -0.57 -2.03 -9.25
C GLN A 21 -1.15 -3.37 -9.73
N GLU A 22 -1.25 -3.56 -11.03
CA GLU A 22 -1.72 -4.83 -11.61
C GLU A 22 -0.78 -5.99 -11.25
N ARG A 23 0.53 -5.77 -11.30
CA ARG A 23 1.50 -6.80 -10.91
C ARG A 23 1.40 -7.15 -9.43
N ILE A 24 1.26 -6.16 -8.57
CA ILE A 24 1.09 -6.37 -7.13
C ILE A 24 -0.22 -7.12 -6.87
N ARG A 25 -1.28 -6.72 -7.55
CA ARG A 25 -2.60 -7.37 -7.41
C ARG A 25 -2.53 -8.85 -7.77
N ASP A 26 -1.87 -9.19 -8.88
CA ASP A 26 -1.71 -10.57 -9.31
C ASP A 26 -0.93 -11.39 -8.29
N GLU A 27 0.12 -10.84 -7.74
CA GLU A 27 0.93 -11.51 -6.72
C GLU A 27 0.13 -11.73 -5.43
N MET A 28 -0.62 -10.72 -5.00
CA MET A 28 -1.41 -10.81 -3.78
C MET A 28 -2.60 -11.75 -3.91
N SER A 29 -3.17 -11.89 -5.11
CA SER A 29 -4.28 -12.81 -5.35
C SER A 29 -3.87 -14.26 -5.11
N LYS A 30 -2.61 -14.61 -5.27
CA LYS A 30 -2.07 -15.93 -4.96
C LYS A 30 -2.11 -16.24 -3.47
N ASN A 31 -2.19 -15.21 -2.65
CA ASN A 31 -2.28 -15.32 -1.20
C ASN A 31 -3.69 -15.02 -0.69
N ASN A 32 -4.66 -15.01 -1.60
CA ASN A 32 -6.07 -14.73 -1.29
C ASN A 32 -6.27 -13.36 -0.64
N LEU A 33 -5.51 -12.37 -1.11
CA LEU A 33 -5.59 -10.98 -0.64
C LEU A 33 -5.89 -10.04 -1.80
N SER A 34 -6.72 -9.03 -1.54
CA SER A 34 -6.82 -7.89 -2.44
C SER A 34 -5.60 -6.97 -2.21
N ILE A 35 -5.36 -6.08 -3.16
CA ILE A 35 -4.26 -5.13 -3.03
C ILE A 35 -4.47 -4.20 -1.82
N THR A 36 -5.71 -3.81 -1.55
CA THR A 36 -6.02 -2.96 -0.39
C THR A 36 -5.84 -3.72 0.92
N GLU A 37 -6.26 -4.99 0.97
CA GLU A 37 -6.02 -5.83 2.14
C GLU A 37 -4.54 -5.96 2.43
N PHE A 38 -3.74 -6.21 1.40
CA PHE A 38 -2.28 -6.26 1.55
C PHE A 38 -1.72 -4.94 2.07
N SER A 39 -2.18 -3.82 1.53
CA SER A 39 -1.70 -2.50 1.95
C SER A 39 -1.96 -2.22 3.43
N VAL A 40 -3.12 -2.63 3.93
CA VAL A 40 -3.46 -2.51 5.36
C VAL A 40 -2.52 -3.38 6.21
N LEU A 41 -2.32 -4.64 5.79
CA LEU A 41 -1.44 -5.56 6.51
C LEU A 41 0.00 -5.05 6.52
N GLU A 42 0.45 -4.45 5.42
CA GLU A 42 1.80 -3.89 5.32
C GLU A 42 2.02 -2.74 6.31
N VAL A 43 1.05 -1.83 6.42
CA VAL A 43 1.13 -0.74 7.39
C VAL A 43 1.24 -1.29 8.82
N LEU A 44 0.43 -2.30 9.14
CA LEU A 44 0.45 -2.92 10.48
C LEU A 44 1.69 -3.76 10.73
N TYR A 45 2.28 -4.31 9.68
CA TYR A 45 3.53 -5.07 9.80
C TYR A 45 4.71 -4.16 10.17
N HIS A 46 4.72 -2.95 9.63
CA HIS A 46 5.78 -1.97 9.91
C HIS A 46 5.50 -1.14 11.16
N ASN A 47 4.23 -0.99 11.55
CA ASN A 47 3.79 -0.17 12.67
C ASN A 47 2.84 -0.99 13.53
N GLU A 48 3.32 -1.55 14.61
CA GLU A 48 2.63 -2.58 15.41
C GLU A 48 1.16 -2.30 15.70
N LYS A 49 0.81 -1.05 15.99
CA LYS A 49 -0.53 -0.69 16.41
C LYS A 49 -0.91 0.67 15.83
N GLN A 50 -2.04 0.72 15.12
CA GLN A 50 -2.50 1.92 14.44
C GLN A 50 -3.99 2.07 14.61
N THR A 51 -4.48 3.31 14.64
CA THR A 51 -5.90 3.57 14.50
C THR A 51 -6.34 3.36 13.05
N ILE A 52 -7.64 3.17 12.84
CA ILE A 52 -8.18 3.03 11.48
C ILE A 52 -7.84 4.26 10.64
N GLN A 53 -7.92 5.45 11.23
CA GLN A 53 -7.59 6.69 10.53
C GLN A 53 -6.10 6.75 10.15
N GLN A 54 -5.22 6.33 11.05
CA GLN A 54 -3.77 6.28 10.76
C GLN A 54 -3.47 5.33 9.62
N ILE A 55 -4.12 4.15 9.60
CA ILE A 55 -3.97 3.19 8.51
C ILE A 55 -4.42 3.83 7.19
N GLY A 56 -5.60 4.45 7.16
CA GLY A 56 -6.13 5.10 5.97
C GLY A 56 -5.21 6.19 5.42
N ASN A 57 -4.52 6.91 6.30
CA ASN A 57 -3.59 7.97 5.91
C ASN A 57 -2.24 7.43 5.44
N SER A 58 -1.88 6.20 5.83
CA SER A 58 -0.56 5.62 5.57
C SER A 58 -0.52 4.69 4.36
N ILE A 59 -1.64 4.10 3.97
CA ILE A 59 -1.64 3.15 2.85
C ILE A 59 -1.37 3.87 1.53
N LEU A 60 -0.59 3.21 0.67
CA LEU A 60 -0.19 3.77 -0.62
C LEU A 60 -1.19 3.46 -1.72
N ILE A 61 -1.87 2.33 -1.62
CA ILE A 61 -2.82 1.87 -2.63
C ILE A 61 -4.11 1.51 -1.92
N SER A 62 -5.20 2.16 -2.29
CA SER A 62 -6.49 1.93 -1.65
C SER A 62 -7.61 2.01 -2.66
N SER A 63 -8.63 1.18 -2.44
CA SER A 63 -9.92 1.29 -3.11
C SER A 63 -10.99 0.80 -2.14
N GLY A 64 -12.09 1.54 -2.06
CA GLY A 64 -13.20 1.20 -1.21
C GLY A 64 -13.08 1.66 0.24
N SER A 65 -14.00 1.18 1.06
CA SER A 65 -14.10 1.58 2.47
C SER A 65 -13.04 0.88 3.32
N MET A 66 -12.33 1.66 4.12
CA MET A 66 -11.34 1.13 5.05
C MET A 66 -11.98 0.25 6.11
N THR A 67 -13.15 0.64 6.61
CA THR A 67 -13.89 -0.16 7.60
C THR A 67 -14.24 -1.54 7.06
N TYR A 68 -14.70 -1.60 5.80
CA TYR A 68 -15.03 -2.87 5.15
C TYR A 68 -13.80 -3.77 5.02
N VAL A 69 -12.67 -3.20 4.61
CA VAL A 69 -11.43 -3.96 4.45
C VAL A 69 -10.94 -4.51 5.79
N ILE A 70 -11.00 -3.69 6.84
CA ILE A 70 -10.59 -4.10 8.18
C ILE A 70 -11.52 -5.19 8.73
N ASP A 71 -12.83 -5.04 8.53
CA ASP A 71 -13.80 -6.08 8.91
C ASP A 71 -13.46 -7.42 8.26
N LYS A 72 -13.15 -7.38 6.97
CA LYS A 72 -12.84 -8.58 6.21
C LYS A 72 -11.57 -9.26 6.69
N LEU A 73 -10.53 -8.47 6.98
CA LEU A 73 -9.28 -8.99 7.51
C LEU A 73 -9.44 -9.56 8.92
N GLU A 74 -10.29 -8.95 9.73
CA GLU A 74 -10.62 -9.50 11.05
C GLU A 74 -11.32 -10.84 10.93
N GLN A 75 -12.27 -10.97 10.00
CA GLN A 75 -12.95 -12.23 9.73
C GLN A 75 -12.00 -13.32 9.26
N LYS A 76 -10.96 -12.96 8.53
CA LYS A 76 -9.91 -13.89 8.10
C LYS A 76 -8.96 -14.27 9.24
N GLY A 77 -9.08 -13.61 10.39
CA GLY A 77 -8.22 -13.89 11.54
C GLY A 77 -6.83 -13.28 11.43
N LEU A 78 -6.64 -12.28 10.56
CA LEU A 78 -5.32 -11.69 10.30
C LEU A 78 -5.04 -10.45 11.13
N LEU A 79 -6.07 -9.80 11.65
CA LEU A 79 -5.92 -8.65 12.53
C LEU A 79 -7.00 -8.65 13.60
N ASN A 80 -6.78 -7.86 14.65
CA ASN A 80 -7.71 -7.65 15.75
C ASN A 80 -7.93 -6.17 15.98
N ARG A 81 -9.16 -5.83 16.37
CA ARG A 81 -9.47 -4.52 16.91
C ARG A 81 -9.27 -4.54 18.41
N LEU A 82 -8.63 -3.50 18.94
CA LEU A 82 -8.40 -3.32 20.36
C LEU A 82 -8.93 -1.96 20.79
N PRO A 83 -9.80 -1.91 21.83
CA PRO A 83 -10.23 -0.61 22.35
C PRO A 83 -9.06 0.10 22.99
N CYS A 84 -9.02 1.42 22.85
CA CYS A 84 -8.01 2.23 23.54
C CYS A 84 -8.38 2.31 25.03
N PRO A 85 -7.46 1.99 25.96
CA PRO A 85 -7.75 2.07 27.39
C PRO A 85 -8.13 3.47 27.86
N ASP A 86 -7.59 4.48 27.19
CA ASP A 86 -7.75 5.89 27.59
C ASP A 86 -8.98 6.55 26.95
N ASP A 87 -9.45 6.04 25.81
CA ASP A 87 -10.60 6.61 25.10
C ASP A 87 -11.35 5.51 24.33
N ARG A 88 -12.56 5.19 24.81
CA ARG A 88 -13.41 4.15 24.21
C ARG A 88 -13.83 4.45 22.77
N ARG A 89 -13.73 5.72 22.35
CA ARG A 89 -14.09 6.12 20.98
C ARG A 89 -12.99 5.81 20.00
N VAL A 90 -11.79 5.50 20.49
CA VAL A 90 -10.63 5.21 19.65
C VAL A 90 -10.40 3.70 19.62
N ILE A 91 -10.34 3.15 18.41
CA ILE A 91 -10.08 1.73 18.19
C ILE A 91 -8.72 1.60 17.51
N HIS A 92 -7.86 0.79 18.12
CA HIS A 92 -6.58 0.41 17.54
C HIS A 92 -6.72 -0.92 16.81
N VAL A 93 -5.87 -1.12 15.82
CA VAL A 93 -5.80 -2.35 15.04
C VAL A 93 -4.39 -2.88 15.11
N THR A 94 -4.26 -4.18 15.26
CA THR A 94 -2.96 -4.86 15.30
C THR A 94 -3.05 -6.21 14.57
N LEU A 95 -1.92 -6.70 14.06
CA LEU A 95 -1.87 -8.02 13.44
C LEU A 95 -2.01 -9.12 14.49
N THR A 96 -2.68 -10.19 14.13
CA THR A 96 -2.63 -11.45 14.88
C THR A 96 -1.33 -12.18 14.57
N ASP A 97 -1.03 -13.24 15.31
CA ASP A 97 0.11 -14.12 14.99
C ASP A 97 -0.01 -14.68 13.58
N ALA A 98 -1.23 -15.05 13.17
CA ALA A 98 -1.48 -15.53 11.81
C ALA A 98 -1.21 -14.44 10.77
N GLY A 99 -1.56 -13.20 11.08
CA GLY A 99 -1.28 -12.05 10.22
C GLY A 99 0.22 -11.81 10.07
N ILE A 100 0.97 -11.87 11.17
CA ILE A 100 2.43 -11.72 11.17
C ILE A 100 3.06 -12.83 10.34
N ASP A 101 2.67 -14.08 10.56
CA ASP A 101 3.20 -15.24 9.83
C ASP A 101 2.97 -15.10 8.33
N LEU A 102 1.77 -14.67 7.94
CA LEU A 102 1.43 -14.44 6.53
C LEU A 102 2.33 -13.36 5.92
N MET A 103 2.52 -12.25 6.63
CA MET A 103 3.34 -11.15 6.13
C MET A 103 4.82 -11.53 6.06
N GLU A 104 5.33 -12.31 7.00
CA GLU A 104 6.70 -12.82 6.95
C GLU A 104 6.92 -13.70 5.71
N LYS A 105 5.88 -14.40 5.28
CA LYS A 105 5.93 -15.21 4.06
C LYS A 105 5.85 -14.37 2.79
N ILE A 106 5.01 -13.34 2.80
CA ILE A 106 4.72 -12.51 1.61
C ILE A 106 5.83 -11.49 1.35
N MET A 107 6.33 -10.83 2.39
CA MET A 107 7.21 -9.67 2.24
C MET A 107 8.51 -9.94 1.46
N PRO A 108 9.21 -11.08 1.63
CA PRO A 108 10.41 -11.31 0.82
C PRO A 108 10.13 -11.34 -0.67
N LYS A 109 9.06 -11.98 -1.10
CA LYS A 109 8.66 -12.02 -2.51
C LYS A 109 8.21 -10.67 -3.03
N HIS A 110 7.49 -9.93 -2.19
CA HIS A 110 7.07 -8.57 -2.54
C HIS A 110 8.28 -7.67 -2.73
N GLN A 111 9.28 -7.78 -1.86
CA GLN A 111 10.50 -7.00 -1.98
C GLN A 111 11.25 -7.33 -3.28
N GLU A 112 11.33 -8.62 -3.64
CA GLU A 112 11.94 -9.05 -4.90
C GLU A 112 11.22 -8.45 -6.11
N LEU A 113 9.87 -8.46 -6.08
CA LEU A 113 9.05 -7.89 -7.16
C LEU A 113 9.31 -6.39 -7.30
N VAL A 114 9.33 -5.67 -6.19
CA VAL A 114 9.57 -4.22 -6.19
C VAL A 114 10.97 -3.91 -6.68
N ASP A 115 11.97 -4.65 -6.21
CA ASP A 115 13.36 -4.46 -6.66
C ASP A 115 13.50 -4.73 -8.16
N ASP A 116 12.82 -5.76 -8.66
CA ASP A 116 12.83 -6.10 -10.09
C ASP A 116 12.26 -4.97 -10.96
N ILE A 117 11.22 -4.29 -10.48
CA ILE A 117 10.61 -3.17 -11.20
C ILE A 117 11.65 -2.08 -11.51
N PHE A 118 12.58 -1.84 -10.60
CA PHE A 118 13.57 -0.77 -10.71
C PHE A 118 14.95 -1.25 -11.12
N ASP A 119 15.10 -2.53 -11.42
CA ASP A 119 16.40 -3.15 -11.71
C ASP A 119 17.09 -2.58 -12.96
N SER A 120 16.31 -2.07 -13.92
CA SER A 120 16.86 -1.47 -15.14
C SER A 120 17.49 -0.10 -14.89
N LEU A 121 17.27 0.50 -13.72
CA LEU A 121 17.84 1.80 -13.38
C LEU A 121 19.12 1.64 -12.58
N ASN A 122 20.13 2.46 -12.89
CA ASN A 122 21.33 2.54 -12.05
C ASN A 122 21.07 3.42 -10.83
N ASN A 123 22.02 3.49 -9.90
CA ASN A 123 21.84 4.23 -8.64
C ASN A 123 21.57 5.71 -8.84
N ASP A 124 22.23 6.34 -9.82
CA ASP A 124 22.00 7.75 -10.13
C ASP A 124 20.60 7.99 -10.66
N GLU A 125 20.13 7.10 -11.54
CA GLU A 125 18.79 7.19 -12.10
C GLU A 125 17.72 6.98 -11.04
N VAL A 126 17.94 6.05 -10.11
CA VAL A 126 17.03 5.84 -8.97
C VAL A 126 16.93 7.13 -8.15
N GLN A 127 18.05 7.79 -7.87
CA GLN A 127 18.04 9.02 -7.11
C GLN A 127 17.33 10.15 -7.87
N ILE A 128 17.52 10.21 -9.17
CA ILE A 128 16.86 11.20 -10.03
C ILE A 128 15.33 11.01 -9.97
N ILE A 129 14.85 9.78 -10.14
CA ILE A 129 13.40 9.54 -10.12
C ILE A 129 12.79 9.85 -8.76
N VAL A 130 13.48 9.51 -7.67
CA VAL A 130 13.02 9.85 -6.31
C VAL A 130 12.87 11.35 -6.16
N ASN A 131 13.88 12.12 -6.57
CA ASN A 131 13.86 13.57 -6.46
C ASN A 131 12.77 14.20 -7.31
N LEU A 132 12.59 13.71 -8.54
CA LEU A 132 11.55 14.22 -9.45
C LEU A 132 10.15 13.92 -8.93
N LEU A 133 9.91 12.71 -8.42
CA LEU A 133 8.61 12.35 -7.85
C LEU A 133 8.30 13.17 -6.61
N ARG A 134 9.28 13.43 -5.76
CA ARG A 134 9.11 14.30 -4.59
C ARG A 134 8.74 15.73 -5.00
N LYS A 135 9.37 16.24 -6.04
CA LYS A 135 9.10 17.57 -6.57
C LYS A 135 7.65 17.69 -7.07
N ILE A 136 7.20 16.68 -7.81
CA ILE A 136 5.82 16.61 -8.30
C ILE A 136 4.85 16.51 -7.13
N ASN A 137 5.15 15.64 -6.17
CA ASN A 137 4.31 15.41 -4.98
C ASN A 137 4.11 16.71 -4.20
N ASN A 138 5.20 17.45 -3.96
CA ASN A 138 5.14 18.73 -3.23
C ASN A 138 4.28 19.77 -3.96
N ARG A 139 4.27 19.75 -5.28
CA ARG A 139 3.46 20.67 -6.09
C ARG A 139 1.97 20.32 -6.02
N VAL A 140 1.64 19.03 -6.00
CA VAL A 140 0.26 18.54 -5.99
C VAL A 140 -0.40 18.70 -4.63
N LYS A 141 0.38 18.53 -3.55
CA LYS A 141 -0.14 18.65 -2.18
C LYS A 141 -0.75 20.03 -1.93
N LYS A 142 -1.91 20.01 -1.30
CA LYS A 142 -2.60 21.22 -0.88
C LYS A 142 -2.38 21.47 0.61
#